data_0c76e6f524b53444dc5e8a1ffe004d64
#
_entry.id   0c76e6f524b53444dc5e8a1ffe004d64
#
_cell.length_a   1.000
_cell.length_b   1.000
_cell.length_c   1.000
_cell.angle_alpha   90.00
_cell.angle_beta   90.00
_cell.angle_gamma   90.00
#
_symmetry.space_group_name_H-M   'P 1'
#
loop_
_entity.id
_entity.type
_entity.pdbx_description
1 polymer ?
#
loop_
_entity_poly.entity_id
_entity_poly.type
_entity_poly.pdbx_seq_one_letter_code
_entity_poly.pdbx_strand_id
1 'polypeptide(L)'
;KVMMDADADYKQWASSGVRNKGFTGKADQLWKMVKSLHKKVGRVVSAKNLFRRSSHTFPDLVVLQHFVYCKLLHHFEPRRLEYSSLRFLTPSQLATFSSAEQKTMNYILTTTRGKWKLVYNSYKTARTYGQQVYDIPPGFKTTLNKVQRIFAERVPAGWVFFARNGKPMTHSSFSKFIKDLFKTYVGKPWTQ
;
A
#
# COMPACT_ATOMS: atom_id res chain seq x y z
N LYS A 1 17.98 2.88 -17.70
CA LYS A 1 16.69 3.58 -17.58
C LYS A 1 16.68 4.34 -16.26
N VAL A 2 16.74 5.65 -16.34
CA VAL A 2 16.95 6.61 -15.26
C VAL A 2 15.90 6.38 -14.18
N MET A 3 16.33 6.20 -12.94
CA MET A 3 15.48 6.38 -11.78
C MET A 3 15.06 7.85 -11.78
N MET A 4 13.83 8.13 -12.20
CA MET A 4 13.28 9.45 -12.07
C MET A 4 13.14 9.75 -10.57
N ASP A 5 13.59 10.92 -10.19
CA ASP A 5 13.54 11.40 -8.81
C ASP A 5 12.05 11.50 -8.41
N ALA A 6 11.59 10.61 -7.53
CA ALA A 6 10.19 10.54 -7.11
C ALA A 6 9.68 11.87 -6.53
N ASP A 7 10.57 12.76 -6.12
CA ASP A 7 10.24 14.10 -5.62
C ASP A 7 10.06 15.09 -6.79
N ALA A 8 10.80 14.93 -7.89
CA ALA A 8 10.67 15.75 -9.10
C ALA A 8 9.40 15.38 -9.88
N ASP A 9 9.11 14.09 -10.04
CA ASP A 9 7.89 13.59 -10.69
C ASP A 9 6.64 14.00 -9.93
N TYR A 10 6.68 13.94 -8.59
CA TYR A 10 5.58 14.39 -7.76
C TYR A 10 5.37 15.90 -7.87
N LYS A 11 6.43 16.71 -7.92
CA LYS A 11 6.36 18.16 -8.13
C LYS A 11 5.80 18.50 -9.53
N GLN A 12 6.23 17.77 -10.55
CA GLN A 12 5.75 17.92 -11.92
C GLN A 12 4.27 17.52 -12.06
N TRP A 13 3.85 16.40 -11.46
CA TRP A 13 2.46 16.00 -11.38
C TRP A 13 1.61 17.01 -10.58
N ALA A 14 2.11 17.53 -9.47
CA ALA A 14 1.46 18.51 -8.64
C ALA A 14 1.30 19.87 -9.34
N SER A 15 2.23 20.22 -10.24
CA SER A 15 2.21 21.46 -11.03
C SER A 15 1.39 21.35 -12.31
N SER A 16 1.12 20.14 -12.81
CA SER A 16 0.49 19.89 -14.12
C SER A 16 -1.01 20.27 -14.22
N GLY A 17 -1.60 20.89 -13.20
CA GLY A 17 -2.95 21.44 -13.25
C GLY A 17 -4.10 20.44 -13.33
N VAL A 18 -3.84 19.13 -13.34
CA VAL A 18 -4.87 18.06 -13.27
C VAL A 18 -5.43 18.00 -11.84
N ARG A 19 -6.12 19.06 -11.46
CA ARG A 19 -6.79 19.17 -10.17
C ARG A 19 -8.14 18.48 -10.24
N ASN A 20 -8.28 17.37 -9.55
CA ASN A 20 -9.58 16.94 -9.08
C ASN A 20 -10.17 18.07 -8.22
N LYS A 21 -11.33 18.60 -8.62
CA LYS A 21 -12.04 19.75 -8.00
C LYS A 21 -12.32 19.63 -6.49
N GLY A 22 -11.94 18.53 -5.84
CA GLY A 22 -12.14 18.30 -4.40
C GLY A 22 -10.92 18.47 -3.52
N PHE A 23 -9.73 18.72 -4.08
CA PHE A 23 -8.52 18.87 -3.30
C PHE A 23 -7.94 20.29 -3.47
N THR A 24 -8.37 21.19 -2.61
CA THR A 24 -7.91 22.60 -2.59
C THR A 24 -6.60 22.80 -1.79
N GLY A 25 -5.99 21.70 -1.27
CA GLY A 25 -4.72 21.75 -0.57
C GLY A 25 -3.53 21.74 -1.52
N LYS A 26 -2.49 22.50 -1.19
CA LYS A 26 -1.21 22.43 -1.87
C LYS A 26 -0.64 21.00 -1.72
N ALA A 27 0.03 20.48 -2.72
CA ALA A 27 0.69 19.15 -2.71
C ALA A 27 1.54 18.92 -1.45
N ASP A 28 2.23 19.97 -0.98
CA ASP A 28 2.99 19.98 0.26
C ASP A 28 2.16 19.67 1.52
N GLN A 29 0.89 20.09 1.55
CA GLN A 29 0.00 19.82 2.68
C GLN A 29 -0.39 18.35 2.72
N LEU A 30 -0.67 17.75 1.56
CA LEU A 30 -0.93 16.31 1.48
C LEU A 30 0.28 15.52 1.93
N TRP A 31 1.46 15.87 1.44
CA TRP A 31 2.70 15.21 1.80
C TRP A 31 3.03 15.32 3.30
N LYS A 32 2.87 16.52 3.88
CA LYS A 32 3.00 16.75 5.32
C LYS A 32 2.02 15.90 6.12
N MET A 33 0.77 15.79 5.63
CA MET A 33 -0.26 14.96 6.25
C MET A 33 0.09 13.47 6.19
N VAL A 34 0.54 12.96 5.04
CA VAL A 34 0.99 11.56 4.88
C VAL A 34 2.18 11.25 5.80
N LYS A 35 3.18 12.14 5.87
CA LYS A 35 4.31 11.99 6.80
C LYS A 35 3.86 11.96 8.26
N SER A 36 2.97 12.86 8.65
CA SER A 36 2.41 12.91 10.00
C SER A 36 1.63 11.65 10.34
N LEU A 37 0.76 11.21 9.42
CA LEU A 37 -0.02 9.98 9.55
C LEU A 37 0.89 8.76 9.72
N HIS A 38 1.88 8.60 8.85
CA HIS A 38 2.87 7.52 8.96
C HIS A 38 3.59 7.52 10.32
N LYS A 39 4.01 8.69 10.81
CA LYS A 39 4.64 8.83 12.14
C LYS A 39 3.70 8.41 13.28
N LYS A 40 2.43 8.84 13.24
CA LYS A 40 1.43 8.49 14.27
C LYS A 40 1.13 6.99 14.29
N VAL A 41 0.88 6.38 13.14
CA VAL A 41 0.65 4.92 13.04
C VAL A 41 1.90 4.15 13.48
N GLY A 42 3.08 4.59 13.06
CA GLY A 42 4.37 3.99 13.47
C GLY A 42 4.58 4.00 14.99
N ARG A 43 4.18 5.07 15.69
CA ARG A 43 4.21 5.13 17.15
C ARG A 43 3.31 4.05 17.78
N VAL A 44 2.11 3.83 17.24
CA VAL A 44 1.19 2.79 17.74
C VAL A 44 1.78 1.40 17.52
N VAL A 45 2.35 1.14 16.33
CA VAL A 45 3.05 -0.13 16.02
C VAL A 45 4.18 -0.39 17.02
N SER A 46 4.98 0.63 17.33
CA SER A 46 6.10 0.54 18.29
C SER A 46 5.61 0.39 19.72
N ALA A 47 4.65 1.21 20.16
CA ALA A 47 4.10 1.16 21.51
C ALA A 47 3.45 -0.20 21.83
N LYS A 48 2.78 -0.79 20.85
CA LYS A 48 2.21 -2.15 20.95
C LYS A 48 3.21 -3.26 20.70
N ASN A 49 4.45 -2.94 20.34
CA ASN A 49 5.52 -3.89 20.01
C ASN A 49 5.11 -4.93 18.94
N LEU A 50 4.32 -4.52 17.93
CA LEU A 50 3.63 -5.45 17.02
C LEU A 50 4.58 -6.31 16.18
N PHE A 51 5.80 -5.87 15.89
CA PHE A 51 6.78 -6.66 15.14
C PHE A 51 7.54 -7.70 15.95
N ARG A 52 7.37 -7.74 17.28
CA ARG A 52 8.07 -8.68 18.19
C ARG A 52 7.13 -9.62 18.93
N ARG A 53 5.82 -9.39 18.84
CA ARG A 53 4.81 -10.26 19.48
C ARG A 53 4.70 -11.59 18.75
N SER A 54 4.45 -12.65 19.51
CA SER A 54 4.20 -14.00 18.98
C SER A 54 2.78 -14.21 18.50
N SER A 55 1.82 -13.37 18.93
CA SER A 55 0.43 -13.49 18.52
C SER A 55 -0.18 -12.11 18.28
N HIS A 56 -1.16 -12.04 17.36
CA HIS A 56 -1.80 -10.81 16.95
C HIS A 56 -3.32 -10.96 16.95
N THR A 57 -4.02 -10.02 17.57
CA THR A 57 -5.48 -9.89 17.42
C THR A 57 -5.82 -9.27 16.06
N PHE A 58 -7.06 -9.41 15.59
CA PHE A 58 -7.45 -8.76 14.34
C PHE A 58 -7.30 -7.22 14.38
N PRO A 59 -7.61 -6.49 15.47
CA PRO A 59 -7.27 -5.08 15.59
C PRO A 59 -5.77 -4.76 15.43
N ASP A 60 -4.88 -5.63 15.92
CA ASP A 60 -3.43 -5.44 15.72
C ASP A 60 -3.05 -5.58 14.24
N LEU A 61 -3.66 -6.55 13.54
CA LEU A 61 -3.47 -6.72 12.08
C LEU A 61 -3.99 -5.51 11.30
N VAL A 62 -5.10 -4.90 11.72
CA VAL A 62 -5.61 -3.64 11.12
C VAL A 62 -4.60 -2.51 11.31
N VAL A 63 -3.97 -2.37 12.48
CA VAL A 63 -2.91 -1.36 12.69
C VAL A 63 -1.72 -1.61 11.77
N LEU A 64 -1.31 -2.87 11.58
CA LEU A 64 -0.24 -3.21 10.64
C LEU A 64 -0.63 -2.92 9.17
N GLN A 65 -1.88 -3.18 8.78
CA GLN A 65 -2.39 -2.79 7.46
C GLN A 65 -2.40 -1.27 7.28
N HIS A 66 -2.81 -0.50 8.31
CA HIS A 66 -2.70 0.96 8.31
C HIS A 66 -1.25 1.41 8.11
N PHE A 67 -0.30 0.77 8.79
CA PHE A 67 1.12 1.11 8.67
C PHE A 67 1.67 0.84 7.27
N VAL A 68 1.33 -0.32 6.68
CA VAL A 68 1.71 -0.64 5.30
C VAL A 68 1.10 0.36 4.32
N TYR A 69 -0.18 0.72 4.48
CA TYR A 69 -0.83 1.69 3.62
C TYR A 69 -0.15 3.07 3.68
N CYS A 70 0.18 3.56 4.89
CA CYS A 70 0.93 4.80 5.04
C CYS A 70 2.33 4.74 4.38
N LYS A 71 3.00 3.59 4.45
CA LYS A 71 4.28 3.39 3.76
C LYS A 71 4.14 3.36 2.24
N LEU A 72 3.07 2.74 1.72
CA LEU A 72 2.76 2.78 0.29
C LEU A 72 2.54 4.21 -0.19
N LEU A 73 1.75 5.00 0.54
CA LEU A 73 1.53 6.42 0.25
C LEU A 73 2.81 7.27 0.36
N HIS A 74 3.76 6.85 1.21
CA HIS A 74 5.02 7.56 1.41
C HIS A 74 6.04 7.30 0.31
N HIS A 75 6.03 6.12 -0.29
CA HIS A 75 7.05 5.70 -1.25
C HIS A 75 6.55 5.69 -2.70
N PHE A 76 5.25 5.66 -2.92
CA PHE A 76 4.66 5.51 -4.25
C PHE A 76 3.51 6.49 -4.44
N GLU A 77 3.12 6.67 -5.69
CA GLU A 77 1.95 7.47 -6.02
C GLU A 77 0.70 6.99 -5.26
N PRO A 78 -0.13 7.93 -4.76
CA PRO A 78 -1.37 7.59 -4.11
C PRO A 78 -2.29 6.82 -5.05
N ARG A 79 -2.46 5.52 -4.82
CA ARG A 79 -3.45 4.67 -5.47
C ARG A 79 -4.62 4.47 -4.52
N ARG A 80 -5.83 4.73 -4.99
CA ARG A 80 -7.01 4.84 -4.14
C ARG A 80 -7.60 3.49 -3.77
N LEU A 81 -8.00 2.73 -4.77
CA LEU A 81 -8.68 1.44 -4.59
C LEU A 81 -7.86 0.26 -5.09
N GLU A 82 -6.87 0.52 -5.89
CA GLU A 82 -6.02 -0.49 -6.52
C GLU A 82 -5.22 -1.31 -5.50
N TYR A 83 -5.00 -0.76 -4.29
CA TYR A 83 -4.38 -1.50 -3.20
C TYR A 83 -5.29 -2.55 -2.55
N SER A 84 -6.62 -2.46 -2.70
CA SER A 84 -7.57 -3.37 -2.04
C SER A 84 -7.33 -4.84 -2.36
N SER A 85 -6.85 -5.14 -3.57
CA SER A 85 -6.53 -6.47 -4.07
C SER A 85 -5.04 -6.76 -4.17
N LEU A 86 -4.19 -5.99 -3.46
CA LEU A 86 -2.75 -6.19 -3.48
C LEU A 86 -2.36 -7.49 -2.77
N ARG A 87 -1.46 -8.27 -3.38
CA ARG A 87 -0.99 -9.57 -2.86
C ARG A 87 0.52 -9.63 -2.77
N PHE A 88 1.04 -10.37 -1.78
CA PHE A 88 2.41 -10.87 -1.81
C PHE A 88 2.47 -12.11 -2.68
N LEU A 89 3.34 -12.14 -3.67
CA LEU A 89 3.56 -13.31 -4.53
C LEU A 89 5.06 -13.58 -4.68
N THR A 90 5.45 -14.83 -4.54
CA THR A 90 6.77 -15.29 -4.98
C THR A 90 6.78 -15.52 -6.49
N PRO A 91 7.95 -15.59 -7.15
CA PRO A 91 8.02 -15.94 -8.57
C PRO A 91 7.33 -17.27 -8.91
N SER A 92 7.47 -18.29 -8.04
CA SER A 92 6.82 -19.58 -8.22
C SER A 92 5.29 -19.49 -8.11
N GLN A 93 4.78 -18.74 -7.14
CA GLN A 93 3.34 -18.48 -7.04
C GLN A 93 2.82 -17.67 -8.23
N LEU A 94 3.57 -16.67 -8.70
CA LEU A 94 3.18 -15.89 -9.87
C LEU A 94 3.10 -16.77 -11.12
N ALA A 95 4.01 -17.73 -11.28
CA ALA A 95 4.03 -18.65 -12.40
C ALA A 95 2.83 -19.63 -12.45
N THR A 96 2.08 -19.79 -11.36
CA THR A 96 0.84 -20.60 -11.36
C THR A 96 -0.34 -19.90 -12.02
N PHE A 97 -0.25 -18.59 -12.24
CA PHE A 97 -1.29 -17.81 -12.91
C PHE A 97 -0.99 -17.71 -14.40
N SER A 98 -2.03 -17.80 -15.22
CA SER A 98 -1.93 -17.55 -16.66
C SER A 98 -1.46 -16.12 -16.95
N SER A 99 -0.89 -15.88 -18.12
CA SER A 99 -0.46 -14.53 -18.55
C SER A 99 -1.63 -13.53 -18.56
N ALA A 100 -2.85 -13.98 -18.83
CA ALA A 100 -4.04 -13.15 -18.78
C ALA A 100 -4.38 -12.74 -17.35
N GLU A 101 -4.35 -13.66 -16.39
CA GLU A 101 -4.58 -13.38 -14.97
C GLU A 101 -3.50 -12.43 -14.40
N GLN A 102 -2.23 -12.68 -14.72
CA GLN A 102 -1.13 -11.82 -14.28
C GLN A 102 -1.33 -10.35 -14.69
N LYS A 103 -1.85 -10.11 -15.91
CA LYS A 103 -2.15 -8.77 -16.44
C LYS A 103 -3.31 -8.06 -15.74
N THR A 104 -4.12 -8.76 -14.95
CA THR A 104 -5.25 -8.19 -14.21
C THR A 104 -4.98 -8.00 -12.72
N MET A 105 -3.80 -8.43 -12.21
CA MET A 105 -3.48 -8.42 -10.79
C MET A 105 -2.49 -7.32 -10.43
N ASN A 106 -2.67 -6.74 -9.24
CA ASN A 106 -1.68 -5.90 -8.59
C ASN A 106 -1.00 -6.72 -7.48
N TYR A 107 0.34 -6.71 -7.45
CA TYR A 107 1.06 -7.55 -6.50
C TYR A 107 2.42 -6.97 -6.08
N ILE A 108 2.89 -7.44 -4.94
CA ILE A 108 4.26 -7.27 -4.48
C ILE A 108 5.01 -8.56 -4.79
N LEU A 109 5.92 -8.51 -5.76
CA LEU A 109 6.77 -9.64 -6.10
C LEU A 109 7.88 -9.75 -5.04
N THR A 110 7.83 -10.85 -4.27
CA THR A 110 8.77 -11.12 -3.20
C THR A 110 9.83 -12.09 -3.69
N THR A 111 11.10 -11.69 -3.61
CA THR A 111 12.23 -12.53 -4.02
C THR A 111 13.12 -12.83 -2.81
N THR A 112 13.68 -14.03 -2.74
CA THR A 112 14.63 -14.41 -1.69
C THR A 112 15.90 -13.57 -1.79
N ARG A 113 16.43 -13.44 -3.00
CA ARG A 113 17.58 -12.61 -3.33
C ARG A 113 17.14 -11.47 -4.25
N GLY A 114 17.70 -10.27 -4.08
CA GLY A 114 17.42 -9.13 -4.93
C GLY A 114 16.32 -8.19 -4.41
N LYS A 115 15.84 -7.34 -5.29
CA LYS A 115 14.86 -6.30 -4.97
C LYS A 115 13.44 -6.84 -5.07
N TRP A 116 12.61 -6.50 -4.10
CA TRP A 116 11.17 -6.68 -4.21
C TRP A 116 10.59 -5.62 -5.14
N LYS A 117 9.53 -5.97 -5.85
CA LYS A 117 8.90 -5.08 -6.81
C LYS A 117 7.42 -4.92 -6.50
N LEU A 118 6.92 -3.71 -6.61
CA LEU A 118 5.49 -3.41 -6.61
C LEU A 118 5.04 -3.32 -8.08
N VAL A 119 4.09 -4.14 -8.46
CA VAL A 119 3.61 -4.27 -9.84
C VAL A 119 2.14 -3.89 -9.89
N TYR A 120 1.81 -2.93 -10.75
CA TYR A 120 0.44 -2.54 -11.08
C TYR A 120 0.12 -2.91 -12.52
N ASN A 121 -0.88 -3.74 -12.70
CA ASN A 121 -1.46 -4.09 -13.99
C ASN A 121 -2.91 -3.58 -14.10
N SER A 122 -3.63 -3.56 -12.98
CA SER A 122 -5.04 -3.16 -12.93
C SER A 122 -5.18 -1.83 -12.18
N TYR A 123 -5.35 -0.75 -12.93
CA TYR A 123 -5.59 0.60 -12.41
C TYR A 123 -6.30 1.45 -13.48
N LYS A 124 -6.88 2.59 -13.07
CA LYS A 124 -7.79 3.40 -13.89
C LYS A 124 -7.28 3.72 -15.30
N THR A 125 -5.99 4.00 -15.44
CA THR A 125 -5.34 4.39 -16.69
C THR A 125 -4.40 3.31 -17.26
N ALA A 126 -4.55 2.06 -16.84
CA ALA A 126 -3.69 0.94 -17.26
C ALA A 126 -3.71 0.72 -18.78
N ARG A 127 -4.82 0.98 -19.45
CA ARG A 127 -4.93 0.88 -20.91
C ARG A 127 -4.00 1.86 -21.63
N THR A 128 -3.76 3.04 -21.05
CA THR A 128 -2.92 4.10 -21.64
C THR A 128 -1.45 3.90 -21.30
N TYR A 129 -1.14 3.55 -20.05
CA TYR A 129 0.25 3.55 -19.54
C TYR A 129 0.83 2.14 -19.36
N GLY A 130 0.04 1.09 -19.57
CA GLY A 130 0.49 -0.31 -19.44
C GLY A 130 0.85 -0.70 -18.00
N GLN A 131 1.65 -1.75 -17.89
CA GLN A 131 2.16 -2.23 -16.61
C GLN A 131 3.12 -1.20 -15.99
N GLN A 132 2.96 -0.94 -14.71
CA GLN A 132 3.90 -0.13 -13.91
C GLN A 132 4.63 -1.01 -12.89
N VAL A 133 5.95 -0.86 -12.81
CA VAL A 133 6.82 -1.65 -11.93
C VAL A 133 7.74 -0.72 -11.16
N TYR A 134 7.70 -0.81 -9.84
CA TYR A 134 8.51 -0.01 -8.93
C TYR A 134 9.38 -0.90 -8.04
N ASP A 135 10.64 -0.53 -7.86
CA ASP A 135 11.50 -1.17 -6.86
C ASP A 135 11.08 -0.74 -5.46
N ILE A 136 10.93 -1.72 -4.56
CA ILE A 136 10.60 -1.43 -3.16
C ILE A 136 11.87 -1.04 -2.40
N PRO A 137 11.90 0.14 -1.75
CA PRO A 137 13.07 0.59 -0.99
C PRO A 137 13.46 -0.41 0.11
N PRO A 138 14.77 -0.59 0.42
CA PRO A 138 15.25 -1.60 1.37
C PRO A 138 14.60 -1.53 2.75
N GLY A 139 14.43 -0.33 3.31
CA GLY A 139 13.77 -0.13 4.61
C GLY A 139 12.29 -0.53 4.59
N PHE A 140 11.60 -0.32 3.45
CA PHE A 140 10.22 -0.76 3.29
C PHE A 140 10.14 -2.28 3.04
N LYS A 141 11.05 -2.85 2.25
CA LYS A 141 11.18 -4.31 2.09
C LYS A 141 11.30 -5.01 3.44
N THR A 142 12.16 -4.53 4.34
CA THR A 142 12.31 -5.09 5.70
C THR A 142 10.99 -5.06 6.47
N THR A 143 10.25 -3.96 6.38
CA THR A 143 8.91 -3.84 7.00
C THR A 143 7.92 -4.84 6.40
N LEU A 144 7.84 -4.90 5.08
CA LEU A 144 6.92 -5.80 4.37
C LEU A 144 7.22 -7.27 4.64
N ASN A 145 8.48 -7.67 4.75
CA ASN A 145 8.87 -9.04 5.09
C ASN A 145 8.35 -9.45 6.48
N LYS A 146 8.46 -8.55 7.48
CA LYS A 146 7.90 -8.79 8.82
C LYS A 146 6.37 -8.91 8.76
N VAL A 147 5.71 -7.98 8.06
CA VAL A 147 4.26 -7.97 7.91
C VAL A 147 3.77 -9.21 7.18
N GLN A 148 4.43 -9.62 6.10
CA GLN A 148 4.08 -10.83 5.35
C GLN A 148 4.10 -12.08 6.24
N ARG A 149 5.12 -12.24 7.09
CA ARG A 149 5.21 -13.36 8.02
C ARG A 149 4.07 -13.36 9.03
N ILE A 150 3.75 -12.19 9.62
CA ILE A 150 2.64 -12.04 10.56
C ILE A 150 1.30 -12.33 9.88
N PHE A 151 1.11 -11.88 8.65
CA PHE A 151 -0.15 -12.07 7.93
C PHE A 151 -0.32 -13.51 7.42
N ALA A 152 0.76 -14.22 7.09
CA ALA A 152 0.72 -15.57 6.54
C ALA A 152 -0.02 -16.57 7.46
N GLU A 153 0.08 -16.41 8.78
CA GLU A 153 -0.62 -17.23 9.75
C GLU A 153 -2.15 -17.12 9.62
N ARG A 154 -2.66 -15.97 9.19
CA ARG A 154 -4.09 -15.68 9.08
C ARG A 154 -4.60 -15.69 7.66
N VAL A 155 -3.74 -15.36 6.70
CA VAL A 155 -4.10 -15.14 5.30
C VAL A 155 -3.09 -15.82 4.37
N PRO A 156 -3.16 -17.16 4.25
CA PRO A 156 -2.23 -17.94 3.41
C PRO A 156 -2.24 -17.48 1.94
N ALA A 157 -3.36 -16.89 1.48
CA ALA A 157 -3.49 -16.36 0.12
C ALA A 157 -2.61 -15.11 -0.16
N GLY A 158 -1.93 -14.57 0.87
CA GLY A 158 -0.95 -13.49 0.72
C GLY A 158 -1.56 -12.09 0.52
N TRP A 159 -2.83 -11.86 0.84
CA TRP A 159 -3.43 -10.53 0.73
C TRP A 159 -2.76 -9.52 1.68
N VAL A 160 -2.45 -8.34 1.17
CA VAL A 160 -1.89 -7.23 1.96
C VAL A 160 -2.99 -6.52 2.75
N PHE A 161 -4.16 -6.36 2.13
CA PHE A 161 -5.35 -5.76 2.74
C PHE A 161 -6.50 -6.77 2.73
N PHE A 162 -6.91 -7.17 3.92
CA PHE A 162 -7.90 -8.23 4.11
C PHE A 162 -8.88 -7.91 5.24
N ALA A 163 -10.08 -8.44 5.10
CA ALA A 163 -11.13 -8.36 6.10
C ALA A 163 -10.95 -9.43 7.20
N ARG A 164 -11.77 -9.38 8.24
CA ARG A 164 -11.70 -10.30 9.39
C ARG A 164 -11.77 -11.79 9.02
N ASN A 165 -12.43 -12.10 7.92
CA ASN A 165 -12.56 -13.46 7.38
C ASN A 165 -11.38 -13.90 6.50
N GLY A 166 -10.29 -13.13 6.43
CA GLY A 166 -9.11 -13.44 5.63
C GLY A 166 -9.26 -13.21 4.12
N LYS A 167 -10.43 -12.80 3.63
CA LYS A 167 -10.64 -12.46 2.22
C LYS A 167 -10.13 -11.05 1.90
N PRO A 168 -9.78 -10.75 0.64
CA PRO A 168 -9.38 -9.40 0.25
C PRO A 168 -10.50 -8.40 0.54
N MET A 169 -10.13 -7.17 0.84
CA MET A 169 -11.11 -6.11 0.99
C MET A 169 -11.76 -5.79 -0.36
N THR A 170 -13.09 -5.63 -0.37
CA THR A 170 -13.80 -5.03 -1.49
C THR A 170 -13.44 -3.55 -1.60
N HIS A 171 -13.68 -2.92 -2.74
CA HIS A 171 -13.45 -1.47 -2.91
C HIS A 171 -14.20 -0.64 -1.85
N SER A 172 -15.44 -1.03 -1.50
CA SER A 172 -16.23 -0.36 -0.47
C SER A 172 -15.61 -0.52 0.92
N SER A 173 -15.24 -1.75 1.32
CA SER A 173 -14.59 -1.99 2.62
C SER A 173 -13.23 -1.34 2.71
N PHE A 174 -12.47 -1.28 1.61
CA PHE A 174 -11.19 -0.58 1.57
C PHE A 174 -11.36 0.95 1.66
N SER A 175 -12.37 1.53 1.00
CA SER A 175 -12.73 2.94 1.20
C SER A 175 -13.06 3.26 2.65
N LYS A 176 -13.83 2.39 3.32
CA LYS A 176 -14.13 2.54 4.75
C LYS A 176 -12.86 2.44 5.59
N PHE A 177 -12.01 1.45 5.34
CA PHE A 177 -10.71 1.27 5.99
C PHE A 177 -9.85 2.55 5.92
N ILE A 178 -9.78 3.19 4.73
CA ILE A 178 -9.05 4.46 4.57
C ILE A 178 -9.71 5.57 5.41
N LYS A 179 -11.04 5.71 5.36
CA LYS A 179 -11.76 6.71 6.16
C LYS A 179 -11.52 6.53 7.66
N ASP A 180 -11.56 5.29 8.15
CA ASP A 180 -11.32 4.94 9.54
C ASP A 180 -9.87 5.25 9.95
N LEU A 181 -8.89 4.97 9.08
CA LEU A 181 -7.48 5.36 9.29
C LEU A 181 -7.36 6.87 9.51
N PHE A 182 -7.91 7.68 8.62
CA PHE A 182 -7.82 9.14 8.74
C PHE A 182 -8.59 9.67 9.95
N LYS A 183 -9.79 9.16 10.21
CA LYS A 183 -10.58 9.50 11.40
C LYS A 183 -9.79 9.22 12.68
N THR A 184 -9.18 8.05 12.79
CA THR A 184 -8.45 7.60 13.99
C THR A 184 -7.20 8.44 14.25
N TYR A 185 -6.41 8.75 13.22
CA TYR A 185 -5.10 9.36 13.41
C TYR A 185 -5.03 10.85 13.05
N VAL A 186 -5.98 11.38 12.30
CA VAL A 186 -6.04 12.80 11.91
C VAL A 186 -7.22 13.53 12.56
N GLY A 187 -8.22 12.80 13.06
CA GLY A 187 -9.42 13.35 13.68
C GLY A 187 -10.47 13.84 12.68
N LYS A 188 -10.22 13.72 11.38
CA LYS A 188 -11.16 14.08 10.31
C LYS A 188 -11.26 12.92 9.32
N PRO A 189 -12.46 12.56 8.82
CA PRO A 189 -12.58 11.59 7.77
C PRO A 189 -11.91 12.14 6.50
N TRP A 190 -11.31 11.25 5.71
CA TRP A 190 -10.86 11.60 4.36
C TRP A 190 -12.10 11.87 3.51
N THR A 191 -12.33 13.13 3.17
CA THR A 191 -13.30 13.54 2.15
C THR A 191 -12.57 13.63 0.82
N GLN A 192 -13.14 13.01 -0.16
CA GLN A 192 -12.62 13.01 -1.53
C GLN A 192 -13.17 14.20 -2.28
#